data_78464d5453c05ecb06ad297ca3f8b454
#
_entry.id   78464d5453c05ecb06ad297ca3f8b454
#
_cell.length_a   1.000
_cell.length_b   1.000
_cell.length_c   1.000
_cell.angle_alpha   90.00
_cell.angle_beta   90.00
_cell.angle_gamma   90.00
#
_symmetry.space_group_name_H-M   'P 1'
#
loop_
_entity.id
_entity.type
_entity.pdbx_description
1 polymer ?
#
loop_
_entity_poly.entity_id
_entity_poly.type
_entity_poly.pdbx_seq_one_letter_code
_entity_poly.pdbx_strand_id
1 'polypeptide(L)'
;KDFAYDADAARKARIEGLYERDAEMELHLSHENKEIQQLYQEFYDTPLSDMAEAMLHTAYQDRSTDLTKGAKKKMMKWKCLICGYIYEGEELPADFVCPICKQGADKFVKIEDTPGDKARNPYAGTKSEKNLLEAFAGESMARNKYTYFAKVAQEAGFEQIAALFLQTAENEKEHAQLWFKALGELGDTAANLLHAAEGENHEWTDMYVRMAQEADAEGFYELAEQFRGVAAIEKRHEERYRALLHNVEAQQVFAKSEVRIWECRKCGHIVVGTKAPEVCPICKNPQAYFEIHTINY
;
A
#
# COMPACT_ATOMS: atom_id res chain seq x y z
N LYS A 1 -19.94 -38.66 -39.14
CA LYS A 1 -20.14 -37.30 -39.68
C LYS A 1 -19.32 -36.41 -38.77
N ASP A 2 -18.16 -36.06 -39.30
CA ASP A 2 -17.20 -35.18 -38.63
C ASP A 2 -17.76 -33.77 -38.62
N PHE A 3 -18.09 -33.26 -37.46
CA PHE A 3 -18.31 -31.83 -37.26
C PHE A 3 -16.92 -31.16 -37.19
N ALA A 4 -16.48 -30.67 -38.35
CA ALA A 4 -15.36 -29.73 -38.34
C ALA A 4 -15.80 -28.45 -37.65
N TYR A 5 -15.22 -28.16 -36.51
CA TYR A 5 -15.41 -26.90 -35.76
C TYR A 5 -14.77 -25.79 -36.59
N ASP A 6 -15.60 -24.94 -37.18
CA ASP A 6 -15.13 -23.75 -37.89
C ASP A 6 -14.85 -22.63 -36.88
N ALA A 7 -13.59 -22.53 -36.47
CA ALA A 7 -13.12 -21.55 -35.49
C ALA A 7 -13.32 -20.09 -35.99
N ASP A 8 -13.26 -19.85 -37.28
CA ASP A 8 -13.40 -18.50 -37.85
C ASP A 8 -14.88 -18.07 -37.87
N ALA A 9 -15.81 -19.00 -38.23
CA ALA A 9 -17.24 -18.75 -38.12
C ALA A 9 -17.70 -18.50 -36.71
N ALA A 10 -17.20 -19.30 -35.74
CA ALA A 10 -17.49 -19.12 -34.32
C ALA A 10 -16.91 -17.81 -33.75
N ARG A 11 -15.73 -17.41 -34.22
CA ARG A 11 -15.10 -16.14 -33.84
C ARG A 11 -15.87 -14.93 -34.41
N LYS A 12 -16.29 -15.01 -35.66
CA LYS A 12 -17.09 -13.97 -36.31
C LYS A 12 -18.44 -13.78 -35.64
N ALA A 13 -19.17 -14.88 -35.38
CA ALA A 13 -20.45 -14.84 -34.68
C ALA A 13 -20.32 -14.29 -33.23
N ARG A 14 -19.18 -14.53 -32.56
CA ARG A 14 -18.90 -13.99 -31.23
C ARG A 14 -18.61 -12.50 -31.25
N ILE A 15 -17.93 -12.02 -32.28
CA ILE A 15 -17.65 -10.59 -32.48
C ILE A 15 -18.95 -9.86 -32.83
N GLU A 16 -19.74 -10.39 -33.76
CA GLU A 16 -21.04 -9.83 -34.15
C GLU A 16 -22.00 -9.80 -32.96
N GLY A 17 -22.07 -10.86 -32.15
CA GLY A 17 -22.88 -10.89 -30.94
C GLY A 17 -22.38 -10.00 -29.80
N LEU A 18 -21.12 -9.57 -29.82
CA LEU A 18 -20.60 -8.52 -28.92
C LEU A 18 -21.01 -7.13 -29.40
N TYR A 19 -20.91 -6.85 -30.71
CA TYR A 19 -21.37 -5.59 -31.31
C TYR A 19 -22.88 -5.40 -31.19
N GLU A 20 -23.68 -6.47 -31.37
CA GLU A 20 -25.13 -6.40 -31.17
C GLU A 20 -25.49 -6.13 -29.69
N ARG A 21 -24.78 -6.72 -28.74
CA ARG A 21 -24.98 -6.46 -27.29
C ARG A 21 -24.53 -5.06 -26.90
N ASP A 22 -23.45 -4.53 -27.48
CA ASP A 22 -23.02 -3.16 -27.25
C ASP A 22 -24.02 -2.16 -27.84
N ALA A 23 -24.57 -2.45 -29.03
CA ALA A 23 -25.62 -1.64 -29.66
C ALA A 23 -26.96 -1.73 -28.90
N GLU A 24 -27.34 -2.89 -28.38
CA GLU A 24 -28.51 -3.04 -27.51
C GLU A 24 -28.30 -2.34 -26.17
N MET A 25 -27.08 -2.36 -25.62
CA MET A 25 -26.74 -1.68 -24.39
C MET A 25 -26.72 -0.15 -24.59
N GLU A 26 -26.19 0.36 -25.73
CA GLU A 26 -26.33 1.76 -26.10
C GLU A 26 -27.77 2.18 -26.36
N LEU A 27 -28.59 1.30 -26.97
CA LEU A 27 -30.01 1.55 -27.21
C LEU A 27 -30.83 1.54 -25.90
N HIS A 28 -30.52 0.66 -24.95
CA HIS A 28 -31.10 0.66 -23.61
C HIS A 28 -30.63 1.83 -22.75
N LEU A 29 -29.41 2.31 -22.92
CA LEU A 29 -28.91 3.52 -22.25
C LEU A 29 -29.52 4.80 -22.87
N SER A 30 -29.91 4.76 -24.16
CA SER A 30 -30.56 5.89 -24.82
C SER A 30 -32.07 5.97 -24.63
N HIS A 31 -32.74 4.88 -24.23
CA HIS A 31 -34.18 4.81 -23.99
C HIS A 31 -34.50 4.51 -22.51
N GLU A 32 -34.81 5.61 -21.79
CA GLU A 32 -35.73 5.73 -20.65
C GLU A 32 -35.69 4.64 -19.54
N ASN A 33 -34.58 4.01 -19.25
CA ASN A 33 -34.50 3.37 -17.95
C ASN A 33 -33.77 4.32 -16.97
N LYS A 34 -34.57 5.24 -16.41
CA LYS A 34 -34.09 6.20 -15.40
C LYS A 34 -33.36 5.54 -14.24
N GLU A 35 -33.72 4.29 -13.90
CA GLU A 35 -33.05 3.52 -12.84
C GLU A 35 -31.65 3.07 -13.24
N ILE A 36 -31.43 2.66 -14.47
CA ILE A 36 -30.10 2.28 -14.96
C ILE A 36 -29.24 3.53 -15.21
N GLN A 37 -29.81 4.60 -15.71
CA GLN A 37 -29.12 5.89 -15.82
C GLN A 37 -28.79 6.44 -14.43
N GLN A 38 -29.66 6.29 -13.46
CA GLN A 38 -29.43 6.70 -12.08
C GLN A 38 -28.38 5.83 -11.39
N LEU A 39 -28.39 4.52 -11.58
CA LEU A 39 -27.34 3.60 -11.11
C LEU A 39 -25.99 3.85 -11.82
N TYR A 40 -26.02 4.18 -13.11
CA TYR A 40 -24.81 4.53 -13.85
C TYR A 40 -24.28 5.89 -13.42
N GLN A 41 -25.17 6.84 -13.20
CA GLN A 41 -24.89 8.17 -12.64
C GLN A 41 -24.40 8.04 -11.19
N GLU A 42 -25.04 7.25 -10.34
CA GLU A 42 -24.59 6.95 -8.98
C GLU A 42 -23.25 6.19 -8.96
N PHE A 43 -22.99 5.33 -9.94
CA PHE A 43 -21.71 4.62 -10.03
C PHE A 43 -20.57 5.48 -10.59
N TYR A 44 -20.86 6.44 -11.47
CA TYR A 44 -19.88 7.37 -12.05
C TYR A 44 -19.89 8.76 -11.43
N ASP A 45 -20.99 9.17 -10.80
CA ASP A 45 -21.12 10.42 -10.01
C ASP A 45 -21.01 10.18 -8.50
N THR A 46 -20.94 8.91 -8.04
CA THR A 46 -20.30 8.65 -6.74
C THR A 46 -18.85 9.05 -6.96
N PRO A 47 -18.44 10.26 -6.49
CA PRO A 47 -17.13 10.74 -6.84
C PRO A 47 -16.15 9.68 -6.38
N LEU A 48 -15.15 9.36 -7.19
CA LEU A 48 -13.94 8.71 -6.70
C LEU A 48 -13.40 9.39 -5.41
N SER A 49 -13.81 10.66 -5.19
CA SER A 49 -13.72 11.37 -3.93
C SER A 49 -14.34 10.61 -2.75
N ASP A 50 -15.47 9.96 -2.86
CA ASP A 50 -16.10 9.30 -1.71
C ASP A 50 -15.45 7.95 -1.42
N MET A 51 -14.98 7.23 -2.45
CA MET A 51 -14.10 6.07 -2.25
C MET A 51 -12.70 6.50 -1.78
N ALA A 52 -12.16 7.59 -2.31
CA ALA A 52 -10.92 8.18 -1.83
C ALA A 52 -11.13 8.86 -0.47
N GLU A 53 -12.27 9.48 -0.20
CA GLU A 53 -12.62 9.99 1.13
C GLU A 53 -12.82 8.87 2.14
N ALA A 54 -13.40 7.74 1.79
CA ALA A 54 -13.46 6.57 2.67
C ALA A 54 -12.05 5.99 2.91
N MET A 55 -11.21 5.90 1.88
CA MET A 55 -9.80 5.50 2.02
C MET A 55 -8.96 6.55 2.77
N LEU A 56 -9.26 7.84 2.59
CA LEU A 56 -8.61 8.97 3.27
C LEU A 56 -9.14 9.20 4.67
N HIS A 57 -10.44 8.97 4.91
CA HIS A 57 -11.04 9.09 6.24
C HIS A 57 -10.42 8.11 7.23
N THR A 58 -10.03 6.93 6.79
CA THR A 58 -9.30 5.95 7.60
C THR A 58 -7.83 6.29 7.79
N ALA A 59 -7.17 6.91 6.79
CA ALA A 59 -5.77 7.32 6.91
C ALA A 59 -5.56 8.67 7.63
N TYR A 60 -6.61 9.49 7.77
CA TYR A 60 -6.52 10.87 8.27
C TYR A 60 -7.59 11.28 9.30
N GLN A 61 -8.35 10.34 9.89
CA GLN A 61 -9.41 10.66 10.86
C GLN A 61 -8.91 11.36 12.13
N ASP A 62 -7.61 11.45 12.37
CA ASP A 62 -7.05 12.17 13.52
C ASP A 62 -6.75 13.66 13.26
N ARG A 63 -7.06 14.23 12.08
CA ARG A 63 -6.72 15.64 11.77
C ARG A 63 -7.88 16.60 11.55
N SER A 64 -9.14 16.19 11.68
CA SER A 64 -10.26 17.12 11.50
C SER A 64 -11.37 16.96 12.55
N THR A 65 -11.11 17.38 13.76
CA THR A 65 -12.19 17.76 14.65
C THR A 65 -12.16 19.28 14.82
N ASP A 66 -13.21 19.89 14.26
CA ASP A 66 -13.84 21.13 14.70
C ASP A 66 -12.98 22.41 14.75
N LEU A 67 -13.10 23.19 13.67
CA LEU A 67 -12.58 24.58 13.57
C LEU A 67 -13.56 25.62 14.17
N THR A 68 -14.19 25.35 15.31
CA THR A 68 -14.93 26.41 16.02
C THR A 68 -14.67 26.36 17.52
N LYS A 69 -13.97 27.40 17.99
CA LYS A 69 -13.89 27.92 19.35
C LYS A 69 -13.08 27.17 20.39
N GLY A 70 -11.93 27.73 20.70
CA GLY A 70 -11.10 27.47 21.88
C GLY A 70 -9.64 27.41 21.49
N ALA A 71 -8.76 28.10 22.17
CA ALA A 71 -7.33 27.96 21.98
C ALA A 71 -6.96 26.47 22.11
N LYS A 72 -6.69 25.80 20.99
CA LYS A 72 -6.30 24.39 20.99
C LYS A 72 -4.96 24.31 21.71
N LYS A 73 -4.92 23.67 22.88
CA LYS A 73 -3.68 23.28 23.50
C LYS A 73 -2.91 22.41 22.49
N LYS A 74 -1.64 22.75 22.28
CA LYS A 74 -0.79 22.05 21.30
C LYS A 74 -0.50 20.64 21.83
N MET A 75 -1.08 19.61 21.21
CA MET A 75 -0.75 18.22 21.47
C MET A 75 0.67 17.99 20.94
N MET A 76 1.50 17.40 21.79
CA MET A 76 2.89 17.04 21.46
C MET A 76 3.01 15.52 21.33
N LYS A 77 3.98 15.07 20.55
CA LYS A 77 4.25 13.66 20.32
C LYS A 77 5.57 13.25 20.94
N TRP A 78 5.63 12.07 21.55
CA TRP A 78 6.86 11.47 22.06
C TRP A 78 7.00 10.05 21.52
N LYS A 79 8.16 9.73 20.94
CA LYS A 79 8.47 8.40 20.41
C LYS A 79 9.29 7.60 21.42
N CYS A 80 8.86 6.39 21.71
CA CYS A 80 9.65 5.43 22.43
C CYS A 80 10.85 4.98 21.61
N LEU A 81 12.07 5.19 22.08
CA LEU A 81 13.31 4.81 21.39
C LEU A 81 13.52 3.30 21.30
N ILE A 82 12.76 2.51 22.06
CA ILE A 82 12.94 1.06 22.11
C ILE A 82 12.02 0.33 21.14
N CYS A 83 10.74 0.74 21.04
CA CYS A 83 9.75 0.04 20.20
C CYS A 83 9.04 0.93 19.19
N GLY A 84 9.35 2.23 19.14
CA GLY A 84 8.74 3.15 18.20
C GLY A 84 7.35 3.66 18.60
N TYR A 85 6.73 3.16 19.66
CA TYR A 85 5.41 3.61 20.12
C TYR A 85 5.37 5.13 20.28
N ILE A 86 4.30 5.76 19.76
CA ILE A 86 4.10 7.22 19.86
C ILE A 86 3.03 7.49 20.93
N TYR A 87 3.40 8.30 21.91
CA TYR A 87 2.48 8.90 22.86
C TYR A 87 2.12 10.30 22.42
N GLU A 88 0.83 10.65 22.43
CA GLU A 88 0.32 11.99 22.13
C GLU A 88 -0.31 12.59 23.40
N GLY A 89 0.09 13.80 23.75
CA GLY A 89 -0.40 14.50 24.93
C GLY A 89 0.13 15.92 25.01
N GLU A 90 -0.31 16.70 26.01
CA GLU A 90 0.28 18.03 26.28
C GLU A 90 1.70 17.90 26.83
N GLU A 91 1.93 16.90 27.67
CA GLU A 91 3.22 16.54 28.25
C GLU A 91 3.31 15.01 28.38
N LEU A 92 4.52 14.47 28.34
CA LEU A 92 4.75 13.07 28.66
C LEU A 92 4.77 12.93 30.19
N PRO A 93 3.85 12.16 30.82
CA PRO A 93 3.88 11.95 32.25
C PRO A 93 5.21 11.32 32.70
N ALA A 94 5.76 11.80 33.82
CA ALA A 94 7.05 11.31 34.33
C ALA A 94 7.01 9.80 34.71
N ASP A 95 5.83 9.31 35.06
CA ASP A 95 5.55 7.92 35.40
C ASP A 95 5.01 7.10 34.22
N PHE A 96 5.03 7.65 33.00
CA PHE A 96 4.52 6.97 31.81
C PHE A 96 5.32 5.70 31.53
N VAL A 97 4.60 4.61 31.32
CA VAL A 97 5.18 3.32 30.94
C VAL A 97 4.66 2.96 29.53
N CYS A 98 5.57 2.69 28.63
CA CYS A 98 5.23 2.30 27.28
C CYS A 98 4.29 1.08 27.26
N PRO A 99 3.11 1.15 26.65
CA PRO A 99 2.17 0.03 26.64
C PRO A 99 2.70 -1.19 25.89
N ILE A 100 3.62 -0.98 24.95
CA ILE A 100 4.18 -2.03 24.08
C ILE A 100 5.38 -2.71 24.75
N CYS A 101 6.46 -1.96 25.02
CA CYS A 101 7.72 -2.55 25.50
C CYS A 101 7.95 -2.39 27.01
N LYS A 102 7.01 -1.79 27.75
CA LYS A 102 7.04 -1.58 29.20
C LYS A 102 8.22 -0.72 29.71
N GLN A 103 8.87 0.04 28.83
CA GLN A 103 9.93 0.97 29.21
C GLN A 103 9.35 2.27 29.77
N GLY A 104 10.10 2.94 30.66
CA GLY A 104 9.69 4.19 31.30
C GLY A 104 9.79 5.41 30.38
N ALA A 105 9.31 6.55 30.88
CA ALA A 105 9.32 7.84 30.18
C ALA A 105 10.73 8.29 29.75
N ASP A 106 11.78 7.87 30.45
CA ASP A 106 13.19 8.14 30.14
C ASP A 106 13.65 7.58 28.77
N LYS A 107 12.87 6.68 28.18
CA LYS A 107 13.10 6.11 26.86
C LYS A 107 12.29 6.78 25.78
N PHE A 108 11.62 7.89 26.10
CA PHE A 108 10.87 8.66 25.13
C PHE A 108 11.59 9.94 24.75
N VAL A 109 11.58 10.25 23.47
CA VAL A 109 12.04 11.54 22.94
C VAL A 109 10.87 12.31 22.39
N LYS A 110 10.84 13.61 22.66
CA LYS A 110 9.85 14.49 22.06
C LYS A 110 10.09 14.57 20.56
N ILE A 111 9.06 14.27 19.78
CA ILE A 111 9.06 14.55 18.34
C ILE A 111 8.70 16.04 18.23
N GLU A 112 9.64 16.88 17.93
CA GLU A 112 9.33 18.24 17.53
C GLU A 112 8.77 18.17 16.11
N ASP A 113 7.61 18.82 15.89
CA ASP A 113 7.12 19.06 14.52
C ASP A 113 8.26 19.80 13.79
N THR A 114 9.12 19.05 13.15
CA THR A 114 10.20 19.64 12.37
C THR A 114 9.57 20.50 11.30
N PRO A 115 10.06 21.72 11.05
CA PRO A 115 9.59 22.56 9.95
C PRO A 115 9.65 21.88 8.58
N GLY A 116 10.21 20.66 8.52
CA GLY A 116 10.33 19.83 7.32
C GLY A 116 9.02 19.23 6.81
N ASP A 117 8.00 18.98 7.64
CA ASP A 117 6.79 18.33 7.16
C ASP A 117 5.93 19.24 6.27
N LYS A 118 5.86 20.53 6.58
CA LYS A 118 5.24 21.52 5.67
C LYS A 118 6.08 21.82 4.42
N ALA A 119 7.39 21.56 4.45
CA ALA A 119 8.27 21.71 3.30
C ALA A 119 8.17 20.52 2.33
N ARG A 120 7.66 19.37 2.77
CA ARG A 120 7.49 18.17 1.93
C ARG A 120 6.22 18.21 1.08
N ASN A 121 5.12 18.73 1.60
CA ASN A 121 3.87 18.87 0.85
C ASN A 121 3.43 20.34 0.76
N PRO A 122 3.81 21.07 -0.30
CA PRO A 122 3.39 22.46 -0.47
C PRO A 122 1.90 22.62 -0.74
N TYR A 123 1.19 21.56 -0.99
CA TYR A 123 -0.25 21.54 -1.31
C TYR A 123 -1.13 21.28 -0.08
N ALA A 124 -0.55 21.05 1.09
CA ALA A 124 -1.26 20.66 2.30
C ALA A 124 -2.48 21.58 2.61
N GLY A 125 -3.66 20.98 2.79
CA GLY A 125 -4.92 21.66 3.07
C GLY A 125 -5.60 22.30 1.85
N THR A 126 -5.08 22.10 0.64
CA THR A 126 -5.63 22.66 -0.61
C THR A 126 -6.49 21.65 -1.39
N LYS A 127 -7.27 22.16 -2.38
CA LYS A 127 -7.91 21.28 -3.36
C LYS A 127 -6.90 20.51 -4.21
N SER A 128 -5.71 21.06 -4.45
CA SER A 128 -4.64 20.39 -5.18
C SER A 128 -4.12 19.16 -4.45
N GLU A 129 -4.05 19.20 -3.12
CA GLU A 129 -3.72 18.02 -2.33
C GLU A 129 -4.75 16.89 -2.54
N LYS A 130 -6.05 17.22 -2.44
CA LYS A 130 -7.12 16.25 -2.71
C LYS A 130 -7.02 15.66 -4.11
N ASN A 131 -6.78 16.49 -5.13
CA ASN A 131 -6.60 16.05 -6.50
C ASN A 131 -5.38 15.13 -6.66
N LEU A 132 -4.27 15.41 -5.97
CA LEU A 132 -3.07 14.55 -5.99
C LEU A 132 -3.33 13.19 -5.36
N LEU A 133 -4.07 13.16 -4.24
CA LEU A 133 -4.46 11.91 -3.58
C LEU A 133 -5.40 11.07 -4.46
N GLU A 134 -6.40 11.72 -5.08
CA GLU A 134 -7.31 11.07 -6.02
C GLU A 134 -6.56 10.52 -7.23
N ALA A 135 -5.66 11.30 -7.82
CA ALA A 135 -4.83 10.87 -8.94
C ALA A 135 -3.94 9.68 -8.55
N PHE A 136 -3.25 9.75 -7.40
CA PHE A 136 -2.43 8.64 -6.90
C PHE A 136 -3.25 7.36 -6.71
N ALA A 137 -4.44 7.46 -6.11
CA ALA A 137 -5.33 6.32 -5.93
C ALA A 137 -5.80 5.74 -7.28
N GLY A 138 -6.20 6.59 -8.23
CA GLY A 138 -6.65 6.19 -9.55
C GLY A 138 -5.58 5.44 -10.33
N GLU A 139 -4.38 6.00 -10.42
CA GLU A 139 -3.25 5.37 -11.14
C GLU A 139 -2.79 4.06 -10.47
N SER A 140 -2.78 4.03 -9.13
CA SER A 140 -2.43 2.81 -8.39
C SER A 140 -3.43 1.67 -8.64
N MET A 141 -4.72 1.99 -8.70
CA MET A 141 -5.77 1.02 -9.06
C MET A 141 -5.66 0.59 -10.53
N ALA A 142 -5.45 1.53 -11.45
CA ALA A 142 -5.30 1.24 -12.88
C ALA A 142 -4.13 0.29 -13.13
N ARG A 143 -2.96 0.56 -12.51
CA ARG A 143 -1.80 -0.32 -12.56
C ARG A 143 -2.14 -1.77 -12.19
N ASN A 144 -2.81 -1.96 -11.06
CA ASN A 144 -3.16 -3.30 -10.61
C ASN A 144 -4.20 -3.97 -11.53
N LYS A 145 -5.25 -3.25 -11.94
CA LYS A 145 -6.27 -3.75 -12.87
C LYS A 145 -5.65 -4.20 -14.20
N TYR A 146 -4.77 -3.41 -14.78
CA TYR A 146 -4.14 -3.75 -16.07
C TYR A 146 -3.23 -4.98 -15.97
N THR A 147 -2.58 -5.19 -14.84
CA THR A 147 -1.83 -6.43 -14.58
C THR A 147 -2.76 -7.66 -14.56
N TYR A 148 -3.96 -7.52 -13.96
CA TYR A 148 -4.95 -8.59 -13.96
C TYR A 148 -5.55 -8.83 -15.35
N PHE A 149 -5.84 -7.76 -16.11
CA PHE A 149 -6.35 -7.85 -17.47
C PHE A 149 -5.32 -8.48 -18.42
N ALA A 150 -4.03 -8.17 -18.24
CA ALA A 150 -2.96 -8.81 -18.99
C ALA A 150 -2.95 -10.32 -18.81
N LYS A 151 -3.13 -10.81 -17.57
CA LYS A 151 -3.20 -12.24 -17.29
C LYS A 151 -4.37 -12.90 -18.02
N VAL A 152 -5.55 -12.31 -18.01
CA VAL A 152 -6.72 -12.81 -18.74
C VAL A 152 -6.46 -12.85 -20.26
N ALA A 153 -5.82 -11.80 -20.80
CA ALA A 153 -5.46 -11.76 -22.21
C ALA A 153 -4.46 -12.86 -22.61
N GLN A 154 -3.46 -13.14 -21.75
CA GLN A 154 -2.51 -14.25 -21.94
C GLN A 154 -3.21 -15.60 -21.95
N GLU A 155 -4.08 -15.84 -20.97
CA GLU A 155 -4.86 -17.09 -20.89
C GLU A 155 -5.77 -17.30 -22.11
N ALA A 156 -6.21 -16.20 -22.74
CA ALA A 156 -6.98 -16.22 -24.00
C ALA A 156 -6.11 -16.30 -25.27
N GLY A 157 -4.78 -16.31 -25.15
CA GLY A 157 -3.83 -16.36 -26.28
C GLY A 157 -3.60 -15.02 -26.97
N PHE A 158 -3.96 -13.88 -26.34
CA PHE A 158 -3.79 -12.54 -26.91
C PHE A 158 -2.51 -11.87 -26.36
N GLU A 159 -1.34 -12.41 -26.71
CA GLU A 159 -0.04 -11.97 -26.20
C GLU A 159 0.24 -10.48 -26.44
N GLN A 160 -0.12 -9.95 -27.62
CA GLN A 160 0.06 -8.52 -27.94
C GLN A 160 -0.79 -7.65 -27.01
N ILE A 161 -2.06 -8.02 -26.75
CA ILE A 161 -2.95 -7.27 -25.87
C ILE A 161 -2.42 -7.32 -24.44
N ALA A 162 -1.96 -8.48 -24.00
CA ALA A 162 -1.35 -8.65 -22.68
C ALA A 162 -0.11 -7.76 -22.50
N ALA A 163 0.77 -7.73 -23.50
CA ALA A 163 1.97 -6.88 -23.49
C ALA A 163 1.61 -5.38 -23.42
N LEU A 164 0.58 -4.94 -24.13
CA LEU A 164 0.12 -3.56 -24.07
C LEU A 164 -0.47 -3.20 -22.70
N PHE A 165 -1.26 -4.09 -22.09
CA PHE A 165 -1.73 -3.89 -20.70
C PHE A 165 -0.57 -3.78 -19.72
N LEU A 166 0.44 -4.65 -19.80
CA LEU A 166 1.61 -4.60 -18.92
C LEU A 166 2.42 -3.31 -19.12
N GLN A 167 2.60 -2.88 -20.38
CA GLN A 167 3.28 -1.62 -20.69
C GLN A 167 2.52 -0.44 -20.08
N THR A 168 1.20 -0.40 -20.24
CA THR A 168 0.37 0.66 -19.66
C THR A 168 0.42 0.61 -18.14
N ALA A 169 0.37 -0.58 -17.52
CA ALA A 169 0.51 -0.72 -16.07
C ALA A 169 1.83 -0.12 -15.53
N GLU A 170 2.94 -0.26 -16.26
CA GLU A 170 4.21 0.40 -15.88
C GLU A 170 4.15 1.93 -16.08
N ASN A 171 3.41 2.44 -17.08
CA ASN A 171 3.19 3.89 -17.22
C ASN A 171 2.39 4.44 -16.03
N GLU A 172 1.29 3.77 -15.64
CA GLU A 172 0.47 4.20 -14.50
C GLU A 172 1.23 4.16 -13.17
N LYS A 173 2.17 3.22 -13.02
CA LYS A 173 3.08 3.21 -11.87
C LYS A 173 3.96 4.47 -11.81
N GLU A 174 4.47 4.94 -12.95
CA GLU A 174 5.26 6.17 -13.02
C GLU A 174 4.39 7.41 -12.75
N HIS A 175 3.15 7.46 -13.24
CA HIS A 175 2.19 8.50 -12.92
C HIS A 175 1.90 8.53 -11.42
N ALA A 176 1.55 7.40 -10.82
CA ALA A 176 1.33 7.30 -9.37
C ALA A 176 2.55 7.79 -8.57
N GLN A 177 3.77 7.45 -8.99
CA GLN A 177 4.99 7.90 -8.31
C GLN A 177 5.16 9.43 -8.38
N LEU A 178 4.75 10.09 -9.49
CA LEU A 178 4.79 11.55 -9.59
C LEU A 178 3.91 12.19 -8.51
N TRP A 179 2.69 11.71 -8.35
CA TRP A 179 1.74 12.24 -7.39
C TRP A 179 2.16 11.95 -5.95
N PHE A 180 2.66 10.74 -5.67
CA PHE A 180 3.17 10.34 -4.37
C PHE A 180 4.37 11.21 -3.93
N LYS A 181 5.28 11.51 -4.86
CA LYS A 181 6.39 12.45 -4.61
C LYS A 181 5.92 13.87 -4.36
N ALA A 182 4.93 14.35 -5.13
CA ALA A 182 4.36 15.69 -4.97
C ALA A 182 3.68 15.86 -3.61
N LEU A 183 3.05 14.80 -3.08
CA LEU A 183 2.48 14.75 -1.74
C LEU A 183 3.54 14.74 -0.62
N GLY A 184 4.82 14.51 -0.95
CA GLY A 184 5.89 14.41 0.03
C GLY A 184 5.94 13.08 0.79
N GLU A 185 5.20 12.08 0.32
CA GLU A 185 5.07 10.77 0.99
C GLU A 185 6.27 9.84 0.75
N LEU A 186 7.07 10.09 -0.29
CA LEU A 186 8.29 9.32 -0.58
C LEU A 186 9.48 9.88 0.21
N GLY A 187 9.85 9.20 1.28
CA GLY A 187 10.98 9.55 2.15
C GLY A 187 12.25 8.75 1.84
N ASP A 188 13.19 8.79 2.79
CA ASP A 188 14.33 7.88 2.80
C ASP A 188 13.91 6.45 3.21
N THR A 189 14.86 5.51 3.23
CA THR A 189 14.57 4.11 3.55
C THR A 189 13.94 3.94 4.94
N ALA A 190 14.42 4.66 5.95
CA ALA A 190 13.90 4.54 7.31
C ALA A 190 12.47 5.12 7.41
N ALA A 191 12.23 6.29 6.81
CA ALA A 191 10.91 6.91 6.76
C ALA A 191 9.90 6.03 5.98
N ASN A 192 10.30 5.45 4.85
CA ASN A 192 9.45 4.56 4.07
C ASN A 192 9.13 3.26 4.81
N LEU A 193 10.09 2.69 5.55
CA LEU A 193 9.84 1.50 6.38
C LEU A 193 8.89 1.80 7.54
N LEU A 194 9.01 2.97 8.15
CA LEU A 194 8.07 3.41 9.19
C LEU A 194 6.67 3.59 8.62
N HIS A 195 6.54 4.32 7.51
CA HIS A 195 5.25 4.55 6.84
C HIS A 195 4.58 3.23 6.44
N ALA A 196 5.34 2.30 5.85
CA ALA A 196 4.82 0.97 5.53
C ALA A 196 4.33 0.24 6.80
N ALA A 197 5.13 0.21 7.87
CA ALA A 197 4.74 -0.43 9.13
C ALA A 197 3.47 0.19 9.75
N GLU A 198 3.30 1.51 9.66
CA GLU A 198 2.11 2.21 10.16
C GLU A 198 0.87 1.90 9.30
N GLY A 199 1.03 1.81 7.98
CA GLY A 199 -0.03 1.38 7.07
C GLY A 199 -0.52 -0.03 7.38
N GLU A 200 0.39 -1.00 7.42
CA GLU A 200 0.06 -2.39 7.77
C GLU A 200 -0.58 -2.50 9.17
N ASN A 201 -0.08 -1.72 10.14
CA ASN A 201 -0.69 -1.67 11.48
C ASN A 201 -2.15 -1.24 11.42
N HIS A 202 -2.46 -0.16 10.70
CA HIS A 202 -3.84 0.29 10.52
C HIS A 202 -4.70 -0.78 9.84
N GLU A 203 -4.18 -1.45 8.83
CA GLU A 203 -4.93 -2.47 8.10
C GLU A 203 -5.35 -3.64 9.00
N TRP A 204 -4.46 -4.18 9.82
CA TRP A 204 -4.80 -5.34 10.63
C TRP A 204 -5.45 -4.99 11.98
N THR A 205 -5.28 -3.77 12.53
CA THR A 205 -5.88 -3.40 13.82
C THR A 205 -7.26 -2.76 13.69
N ASP A 206 -7.57 -2.13 12.55
CA ASP A 206 -8.80 -1.37 12.33
C ASP A 206 -9.52 -1.78 11.06
N MET A 207 -8.92 -1.54 9.89
CA MET A 207 -9.60 -1.64 8.60
C MET A 207 -10.19 -3.03 8.35
N TYR A 208 -9.40 -4.09 8.36
CA TYR A 208 -9.87 -5.45 8.10
C TYR A 208 -10.72 -6.02 9.24
N VAL A 209 -10.48 -5.59 10.49
CA VAL A 209 -11.33 -5.96 11.64
C VAL A 209 -12.76 -5.46 11.42
N ARG A 210 -12.91 -4.19 11.06
CA ARG A 210 -14.21 -3.58 10.76
C ARG A 210 -14.86 -4.23 9.55
N MET A 211 -14.13 -4.41 8.46
CA MET A 211 -14.64 -5.04 7.23
C MET A 211 -15.12 -6.47 7.47
N ALA A 212 -14.42 -7.25 8.29
CA ALA A 212 -14.84 -8.60 8.65
C ALA A 212 -16.13 -8.60 9.47
N GLN A 213 -16.28 -7.68 10.43
CA GLN A 213 -17.49 -7.55 11.22
C GLN A 213 -18.69 -7.13 10.36
N GLU A 214 -18.50 -6.19 9.45
CA GLU A 214 -19.53 -5.74 8.50
C GLU A 214 -19.98 -6.89 7.58
N ALA A 215 -19.02 -7.64 7.02
CA ALA A 215 -19.32 -8.81 6.18
C ALA A 215 -20.08 -9.91 6.94
N ASP A 216 -19.71 -10.18 8.20
CA ASP A 216 -20.46 -11.13 9.06
C ASP A 216 -21.91 -10.64 9.28
N ALA A 217 -22.09 -9.35 9.56
CA ALA A 217 -23.41 -8.77 9.79
C ALA A 217 -24.30 -8.82 8.54
N GLU A 218 -23.71 -8.77 7.35
CA GLU A 218 -24.38 -8.89 6.06
C GLU A 218 -24.59 -10.36 5.62
N GLY A 219 -24.00 -11.34 6.34
CA GLY A 219 -24.09 -12.76 6.04
C GLY A 219 -23.03 -13.28 5.05
N PHE A 220 -22.01 -12.50 4.72
CA PHE A 220 -20.92 -12.88 3.83
C PHE A 220 -19.75 -13.52 4.60
N TYR A 221 -20.00 -14.64 5.24
CA TYR A 221 -19.07 -15.30 6.15
C TYR A 221 -17.72 -15.68 5.51
N GLU A 222 -17.73 -16.17 4.27
CA GLU A 222 -16.50 -16.51 3.55
C GLU A 222 -15.64 -15.26 3.30
N LEU A 223 -16.25 -14.13 2.97
CA LEU A 223 -15.55 -12.86 2.79
C LEU A 223 -14.99 -12.35 4.12
N ALA A 224 -15.76 -12.48 5.21
CA ALA A 224 -15.31 -12.13 6.55
C ALA A 224 -14.08 -12.94 6.97
N GLU A 225 -14.05 -14.26 6.67
CA GLU A 225 -12.86 -15.10 6.91
C GLU A 225 -11.67 -14.67 6.04
N GLN A 226 -11.88 -14.25 4.80
CA GLN A 226 -10.83 -13.72 3.94
C GLN A 226 -10.23 -12.44 4.52
N PHE A 227 -11.08 -11.49 4.98
CA PHE A 227 -10.60 -10.27 5.65
C PHE A 227 -9.78 -10.58 6.89
N ARG A 228 -10.21 -11.49 7.75
CA ARG A 228 -9.45 -11.95 8.92
C ARG A 228 -8.13 -12.61 8.55
N GLY A 229 -8.14 -13.40 7.48
CA GLY A 229 -6.94 -14.06 6.95
C GLY A 229 -5.92 -13.04 6.46
N VAL A 230 -6.36 -12.03 5.70
CA VAL A 230 -5.49 -10.94 5.22
C VAL A 230 -4.97 -10.13 6.40
N ALA A 231 -5.82 -9.74 7.37
CA ALA A 231 -5.37 -9.04 8.58
C ALA A 231 -4.21 -9.75 9.30
N ALA A 232 -4.26 -11.08 9.38
CA ALA A 232 -3.18 -11.87 9.98
C ALA A 232 -1.87 -11.83 9.14
N ILE A 233 -1.96 -11.63 7.84
CA ILE A 233 -0.82 -11.43 6.94
C ILE A 233 -0.22 -10.04 7.15
N GLU A 234 -1.05 -8.98 7.18
CA GLU A 234 -0.61 -7.60 7.33
C GLU A 234 0.09 -7.35 8.68
N LYS A 235 -0.36 -8.05 9.73
CA LYS A 235 0.38 -8.08 11.00
C LYS A 235 1.82 -8.56 10.84
N ARG A 236 2.06 -9.59 10.02
CA ARG A 236 3.42 -10.09 9.74
C ARG A 236 4.23 -9.13 8.87
N HIS A 237 3.57 -8.41 7.98
CA HIS A 237 4.20 -7.36 7.19
C HIS A 237 4.68 -6.23 8.10
N GLU A 238 3.83 -5.75 9.02
CA GLU A 238 4.23 -4.77 10.03
C GLU A 238 5.44 -5.23 10.85
N GLU A 239 5.38 -6.43 11.42
CA GLU A 239 6.49 -7.00 12.20
C GLU A 239 7.79 -7.01 11.40
N ARG A 240 7.72 -7.38 10.12
CA ARG A 240 8.85 -7.38 9.19
C ARG A 240 9.40 -5.97 8.97
N TYR A 241 8.54 -5.00 8.64
CA TYR A 241 8.99 -3.63 8.37
C TYR A 241 9.57 -2.97 9.63
N ARG A 242 9.02 -3.22 10.81
CA ARG A 242 9.60 -2.74 12.08
C ARG A 242 10.96 -3.37 12.36
N ALA A 243 11.14 -4.65 12.11
CA ALA A 243 12.43 -5.33 12.27
C ALA A 243 13.48 -4.77 11.28
N LEU A 244 13.09 -4.50 10.04
CA LEU A 244 13.96 -3.88 9.03
C LEU A 244 14.32 -2.44 9.40
N LEU A 245 13.35 -1.65 9.88
CA LEU A 245 13.58 -0.30 10.38
C LEU A 245 14.59 -0.30 11.53
N HIS A 246 14.41 -1.18 12.51
CA HIS A 246 15.35 -1.35 13.60
C HIS A 246 16.77 -1.67 13.10
N ASN A 247 16.90 -2.56 12.12
CA ASN A 247 18.21 -2.88 11.53
C ASN A 247 18.87 -1.66 10.85
N VAL A 248 18.09 -0.81 10.18
CA VAL A 248 18.60 0.42 9.54
C VAL A 248 19.04 1.41 10.60
N GLU A 249 18.21 1.70 11.60
CA GLU A 249 18.48 2.65 12.68
C GLU A 249 19.67 2.22 13.55
N ALA A 250 19.77 0.93 13.85
CA ALA A 250 20.87 0.35 14.63
C ALA A 250 22.14 0.07 13.81
N GLN A 251 22.14 0.39 12.50
CA GLN A 251 23.25 0.07 11.56
C GLN A 251 23.57 -1.44 11.51
N GLN A 252 22.55 -2.26 11.67
CA GLN A 252 22.67 -3.73 11.73
C GLN A 252 22.28 -4.44 10.43
N VAL A 253 22.09 -3.72 9.34
CA VAL A 253 21.74 -4.33 8.04
C VAL A 253 22.86 -5.28 7.59
N PHE A 254 24.11 -4.83 7.67
CA PHE A 254 25.30 -5.58 7.25
C PHE A 254 26.22 -5.99 8.41
N ALA A 255 25.78 -5.81 9.64
CA ALA A 255 26.49 -6.22 10.84
C ALA A 255 25.48 -6.73 11.88
N LYS A 256 25.90 -7.72 12.67
CA LYS A 256 25.11 -8.28 13.75
C LYS A 256 25.95 -8.43 15.00
N SER A 257 25.31 -8.47 16.17
CA SER A 257 25.98 -8.74 17.46
C SER A 257 26.56 -10.16 17.54
N GLU A 258 26.01 -11.08 16.75
CA GLU A 258 26.39 -12.48 16.68
C GLU A 258 26.94 -12.85 15.33
N VAL A 259 27.72 -13.95 15.30
CA VAL A 259 28.20 -14.54 14.06
C VAL A 259 27.01 -15.00 13.21
N ARG A 260 26.98 -14.57 11.96
CA ARG A 260 25.98 -14.96 10.96
C ARG A 260 26.67 -15.50 9.70
N ILE A 261 25.90 -16.21 8.92
CA ILE A 261 26.30 -16.62 7.57
C ILE A 261 25.75 -15.57 6.61
N TRP A 262 26.65 -14.94 5.85
CA TRP A 262 26.32 -13.92 4.86
C TRP A 262 26.46 -14.50 3.46
N GLU A 263 25.51 -14.24 2.61
CA GLU A 263 25.52 -14.68 1.21
C GLU A 263 25.51 -13.48 0.26
N CYS A 264 26.35 -13.55 -0.76
CA CYS A 264 26.32 -12.56 -1.84
C CYS A 264 25.23 -12.91 -2.86
N ARG A 265 24.17 -12.12 -2.94
CA ARG A 265 23.03 -12.28 -3.88
C ARG A 265 23.42 -12.29 -5.35
N LYS A 266 24.64 -11.86 -5.71
CA LYS A 266 25.12 -11.85 -7.10
C LYS A 266 25.81 -13.15 -7.52
N CYS A 267 26.58 -13.77 -6.64
CA CYS A 267 27.38 -14.94 -7.01
C CYS A 267 27.28 -16.13 -6.04
N GLY A 268 26.47 -16.04 -4.99
CA GLY A 268 26.28 -17.12 -4.01
C GLY A 268 27.47 -17.30 -3.05
N HIS A 269 28.48 -16.41 -3.06
CA HIS A 269 29.60 -16.54 -2.15
C HIS A 269 29.19 -16.38 -0.70
N ILE A 270 29.59 -17.33 0.13
CA ILE A 270 29.24 -17.38 1.57
C ILE A 270 30.42 -16.95 2.42
N VAL A 271 30.15 -16.13 3.42
CA VAL A 271 31.11 -15.66 4.44
C VAL A 271 30.48 -15.83 5.82
N VAL A 272 31.29 -16.30 6.78
CA VAL A 272 30.87 -16.42 8.19
C VAL A 272 31.53 -15.31 9.01
N GLY A 273 30.74 -14.56 9.76
CA GLY A 273 31.24 -13.48 10.61
C GLY A 273 30.14 -12.60 11.17
N THR A 274 30.50 -11.63 12.00
CA THR A 274 29.56 -10.66 12.55
C THR A 274 29.21 -9.54 11.58
N LYS A 275 29.98 -9.38 10.48
CA LYS A 275 29.81 -8.34 9.47
C LYS A 275 29.98 -8.92 8.07
N ALA A 276 29.13 -8.48 7.15
CA ALA A 276 29.29 -8.76 5.72
C ALA A 276 30.53 -8.01 5.17
N PRO A 277 31.30 -8.59 4.23
CA PRO A 277 32.42 -7.93 3.60
C PRO A 277 31.99 -6.64 2.89
N GLU A 278 32.84 -5.61 2.90
CA GLU A 278 32.58 -4.36 2.15
C GLU A 278 32.53 -4.58 0.64
N VAL A 279 33.31 -5.58 0.16
CA VAL A 279 33.36 -5.99 -1.24
C VAL A 279 33.43 -7.51 -1.28
N CYS A 280 32.57 -8.13 -2.09
CA CYS A 280 32.62 -9.57 -2.30
C CYS A 280 33.98 -9.99 -2.87
N PRO A 281 34.70 -10.91 -2.22
CA PRO A 281 36.06 -11.34 -2.68
C PRO A 281 36.04 -12.05 -4.04
N ILE A 282 34.89 -12.61 -4.43
CA ILE A 282 34.76 -13.38 -5.67
C ILE A 282 34.28 -12.47 -6.83
N CYS A 283 33.10 -11.87 -6.73
CA CYS A 283 32.50 -11.12 -7.85
C CYS A 283 32.72 -9.61 -7.80
N LYS A 284 33.42 -9.10 -6.77
CA LYS A 284 33.76 -7.68 -6.57
C LYS A 284 32.57 -6.73 -6.44
N ASN A 285 31.37 -7.25 -6.26
CA ASN A 285 30.21 -6.43 -5.96
C ASN A 285 30.27 -5.88 -4.53
N PRO A 286 29.69 -4.70 -4.26
CA PRO A 286 29.72 -4.04 -2.96
C PRO A 286 28.88 -4.79 -1.90
N GLN A 287 29.12 -4.45 -0.64
CA GLN A 287 28.44 -4.99 0.55
C GLN A 287 26.89 -4.96 0.43
N ALA A 288 26.34 -4.00 -0.30
CA ALA A 288 24.89 -3.87 -0.55
C ALA A 288 24.24 -5.13 -1.15
N TYR A 289 25.03 -6.05 -1.73
CA TYR A 289 24.54 -7.31 -2.26
C TYR A 289 24.65 -8.48 -1.29
N PHE A 290 25.08 -8.28 -0.05
CA PHE A 290 25.05 -9.32 0.96
C PHE A 290 23.75 -9.33 1.74
N GLU A 291 23.30 -10.53 2.07
CA GLU A 291 22.18 -10.79 2.98
C GLU A 291 22.52 -11.92 3.95
N ILE A 292 21.72 -12.08 4.99
CA ILE A 292 21.85 -13.25 5.87
C ILE A 292 21.36 -14.47 5.10
N HIS A 293 22.24 -15.48 4.97
CA HIS A 293 21.90 -16.75 4.34
C HIS A 293 20.80 -17.46 5.13
N THR A 294 19.78 -17.91 4.44
CA THR A 294 18.68 -18.71 5.00
C THR A 294 18.52 -20.01 4.22
N ILE A 295 18.46 -21.13 4.91
CA ILE A 295 18.14 -22.42 4.32
C ILE A 295 16.61 -22.51 4.23
N ASN A 296 16.08 -22.57 3.03
CA ASN A 296 14.64 -22.64 2.76
C ASN A 296 14.22 -23.83 1.89
N TYR A 297 15.03 -24.87 1.85
CA TYR A 297 14.84 -26.14 1.13
C TYR A 297 15.13 -27.32 2.02
#